data_a394df3a55736cde8dc2269727c952d2
#
_entry.id   a394df3a55736cde8dc2269727c952d2
#
_cell.length_a   1.000
_cell.length_b   1.000
_cell.length_c   1.000
_cell.angle_alpha   90.00
_cell.angle_beta   90.00
_cell.angle_gamma   90.00
#
_symmetry.space_group_name_H-M   'P 1'
#
loop_
_entity.id
_entity.type
_entity.pdbx_description
1 polymer ?
#
loop_
_entity_poly.entity_id
_entity_poly.type
_entity_poly.pdbx_seq_one_letter_code
_entity_poly.pdbx_strand_id
1 'polypeptide(L)'
;VVFLLQRRQFSKAFLLGLTLLPAAGWFAYVHRATATTSPVPSWFGKAFRLGVFERLYAVISSVSMDSIISVGGAVLEVLALSGMLYCFAVAALAFRLRPRSPVSWCLLAQVLLAALVDVPGFWISVVGYSRVFGPLFVFLFWYTLEERKFGAGGGLLAATAAVDLRFLSTWGMQILSVLRGVLSR
;
A
#
# COMPACT_ATOMS: atom_id res chain seq x y z
N VAL A 1 -17.23 2.33 -10.60
CA VAL A 1 -17.84 3.33 -11.51
C VAL A 1 -17.42 3.07 -12.95
N VAL A 2 -16.11 3.10 -13.28
CA VAL A 2 -15.59 2.95 -14.68
C VAL A 2 -16.14 1.69 -15.38
N PHE A 3 -16.12 0.54 -14.70
CA PHE A 3 -16.66 -0.71 -15.23
C PHE A 3 -18.16 -0.63 -15.59
N LEU A 4 -18.97 0.03 -14.77
CA LEU A 4 -20.40 0.22 -15.02
C LEU A 4 -20.65 1.19 -16.18
N LEU A 5 -19.80 2.21 -16.34
CA LEU A 5 -19.83 3.11 -17.49
C LEU A 5 -19.50 2.38 -18.79
N GLN A 6 -18.49 1.49 -18.78
CA GLN A 6 -18.16 0.65 -19.93
C GLN A 6 -19.33 -0.25 -20.36
N ARG A 7 -20.14 -0.72 -19.40
CA ARG A 7 -21.34 -1.52 -19.67
C ARG A 7 -22.61 -0.69 -19.91
N ARG A 8 -22.47 0.64 -20.06
CA ARG A 8 -23.60 1.58 -20.25
C ARG A 8 -24.65 1.52 -19.13
N GLN A 9 -24.28 1.12 -17.92
CA GLN A 9 -25.16 1.07 -16.75
C GLN A 9 -25.05 2.37 -15.96
N PHE A 10 -25.41 3.48 -16.59
CA PHE A 10 -25.19 4.84 -16.06
C PHE A 10 -25.89 5.08 -14.71
N SER A 11 -27.12 4.57 -14.52
CA SER A 11 -27.85 4.72 -13.25
C SER A 11 -27.11 4.05 -12.07
N LYS A 12 -26.57 2.84 -12.29
CA LYS A 12 -25.79 2.12 -11.27
C LYS A 12 -24.45 2.79 -11.04
N ALA A 13 -23.80 3.30 -12.08
CA ALA A 13 -22.57 4.05 -11.96
C ALA A 13 -22.77 5.34 -11.15
N PHE A 14 -23.87 6.04 -11.37
CA PHE A 14 -24.25 7.24 -10.64
C PHE A 14 -24.50 6.93 -9.15
N LEU A 15 -25.33 5.91 -8.84
CA LEU A 15 -25.61 5.49 -7.48
C LEU A 15 -24.31 5.10 -6.73
N LEU A 16 -23.41 4.36 -7.40
CA LEU A 16 -22.12 4.01 -6.82
C LEU A 16 -21.21 5.25 -6.64
N GLY A 17 -21.31 6.24 -7.54
CA GLY A 17 -20.63 7.52 -7.38
C GLY A 17 -21.11 8.31 -6.17
N LEU A 18 -22.41 8.28 -5.88
CA LEU A 18 -22.98 8.93 -4.69
C LEU A 18 -22.43 8.37 -3.38
N THR A 19 -22.04 7.09 -3.31
CA THR A 19 -21.42 6.51 -2.12
C THR A 19 -20.05 7.11 -1.79
N LEU A 20 -19.41 7.81 -2.74
CA LEU A 20 -18.15 8.50 -2.52
C LEU A 20 -18.32 9.90 -1.91
N LEU A 21 -19.54 10.46 -1.93
CA LEU A 21 -19.80 11.82 -1.40
C LEU A 21 -19.44 11.97 0.09
N PRO A 22 -19.75 11.03 1.00
CA PRO A 22 -19.34 11.14 2.40
C PRO A 22 -17.82 11.21 2.54
N ALA A 23 -17.08 10.40 1.77
CA ALA A 23 -15.62 10.41 1.78
C ALA A 23 -15.07 11.74 1.23
N ALA A 24 -15.62 12.24 0.11
CA ALA A 24 -15.23 13.52 -0.46
C ALA A 24 -15.54 14.68 0.50
N GLY A 25 -16.70 14.65 1.15
CA GLY A 25 -17.09 15.63 2.19
C GLY A 25 -16.12 15.61 3.38
N TRP A 26 -15.75 14.42 3.85
CA TRP A 26 -14.77 14.27 4.91
C TRP A 26 -13.40 14.85 4.52
N PHE A 27 -12.90 14.51 3.33
CA PHE A 27 -11.63 15.05 2.82
C PHE A 27 -11.68 16.58 2.69
N ALA A 28 -12.77 17.14 2.17
CA ALA A 28 -12.95 18.58 2.07
C ALA A 28 -12.97 19.26 3.46
N TYR A 29 -13.64 18.64 4.44
CA TYR A 29 -13.67 19.10 5.83
C TYR A 29 -12.27 19.08 6.45
N VAL A 30 -11.57 17.95 6.37
CA VAL A 30 -10.21 17.82 6.91
C VAL A 30 -9.28 18.82 6.26
N HIS A 31 -9.34 18.99 4.94
CA HIS A 31 -8.52 19.96 4.22
C HIS A 31 -8.76 21.39 4.71
N ARG A 32 -10.00 21.78 4.92
CA ARG A 32 -10.34 23.12 5.46
C ARG A 32 -9.90 23.28 6.91
N ALA A 33 -10.10 22.26 7.74
CA ALA A 33 -9.75 22.30 9.16
C ALA A 33 -8.24 22.35 9.40
N THR A 34 -7.43 21.71 8.53
CA THR A 34 -5.96 21.65 8.66
C THR A 34 -5.23 22.73 7.88
N ALA A 35 -5.86 23.37 6.90
CA ALA A 35 -5.23 24.41 6.06
C ALA A 35 -4.80 25.66 6.85
N THR A 36 -5.35 25.87 8.05
CA THR A 36 -5.00 26.99 8.93
C THR A 36 -3.82 26.72 9.85
N THR A 37 -3.37 25.46 9.99
CA THR A 37 -2.39 25.09 11.02
C THR A 37 -1.08 24.50 10.47
N SER A 38 -1.06 24.02 9.25
CA SER A 38 0.16 23.50 8.58
C SER A 38 -0.07 23.37 7.09
N PRO A 39 0.94 23.63 6.25
CA PRO A 39 0.87 23.24 4.84
C PRO A 39 0.70 21.71 4.81
N VAL A 40 -0.51 21.27 4.44
CA VAL A 40 -0.77 19.84 4.24
C VAL A 40 0.24 19.37 3.18
N PRO A 41 1.15 18.45 3.51
CA PRO A 41 2.06 17.91 2.50
C PRO A 41 1.20 17.40 1.35
N SER A 42 1.52 17.82 0.12
CA SER A 42 0.86 17.28 -1.05
C SER A 42 1.13 15.77 -1.08
N TRP A 43 0.12 14.97 -0.78
CA TRP A 43 0.23 13.50 -0.77
C TRP A 43 0.53 12.96 -2.17
N PHE A 44 0.25 13.78 -3.17
CA PHE A 44 0.47 13.43 -4.56
C PHE A 44 1.61 14.25 -5.12
N GLY A 45 2.63 13.57 -5.57
CA GLY A 45 3.77 14.18 -6.23
C GLY A 45 3.41 14.78 -7.59
N LYS A 46 4.24 15.72 -8.02
CA LYS A 46 4.13 16.35 -9.35
C LYS A 46 4.59 15.42 -10.49
N ALA A 47 5.21 14.30 -10.16
CA ALA A 47 5.71 13.32 -11.11
C ALA A 47 5.34 11.90 -10.66
N PHE A 48 5.18 10.99 -11.63
CA PHE A 48 5.03 9.57 -11.37
C PHE A 48 6.36 9.04 -10.79
N ARG A 49 6.40 8.84 -9.49
CA ARG A 49 7.54 8.23 -8.79
C ARG A 49 7.03 7.04 -8.00
N LEU A 50 7.67 5.91 -8.18
CA LEU A 50 7.44 4.77 -7.31
C LEU A 50 8.36 4.92 -6.09
N GLY A 51 7.89 5.64 -5.07
CA GLY A 51 8.63 5.87 -3.83
C GLY A 51 9.10 4.58 -3.13
N VAL A 52 8.50 3.45 -3.49
CA VAL A 52 8.96 2.12 -3.07
C VAL A 52 10.39 1.82 -3.53
N PHE A 53 10.80 2.25 -4.73
CA PHE A 53 12.18 2.06 -5.22
C PHE A 53 13.16 2.97 -4.50
N GLU A 54 12.78 4.22 -4.27
CA GLU A 54 13.60 5.15 -3.50
C GLU A 54 13.83 4.64 -2.07
N ARG A 55 12.76 4.12 -1.45
CA ARG A 55 12.87 3.51 -0.12
C ARG A 55 13.72 2.25 -0.13
N LEU A 56 13.55 1.36 -1.11
CA LEU A 56 14.34 0.15 -1.25
C LEU A 56 15.83 0.49 -1.39
N TYR A 57 16.16 1.45 -2.24
CA TYR A 57 17.53 1.94 -2.39
C TYR A 57 18.07 2.53 -1.09
N ALA A 58 17.29 3.37 -0.40
CA ALA A 58 17.69 3.96 0.88
C ALA A 58 17.96 2.89 1.95
N VAL A 59 17.13 1.85 2.04
CA VAL A 59 17.34 0.74 2.99
C VAL A 59 18.63 0.00 2.67
N ILE A 60 18.85 -0.37 1.41
CA ILE A 60 20.05 -1.11 1.00
C ILE A 60 21.32 -0.29 1.24
N SER A 61 21.29 1.02 0.93
CA SER A 61 22.44 1.90 1.09
C SER A 61 22.76 2.29 2.54
N SER A 62 21.79 2.17 3.44
CA SER A 62 21.92 2.55 4.86
C SER A 62 22.16 1.37 5.81
N VAL A 63 22.30 0.14 5.30
CA VAL A 63 22.54 -1.03 6.15
C VAL A 63 23.88 -0.90 6.86
N SER A 64 23.83 -0.77 8.18
CA SER A 64 25.01 -0.87 9.04
C SER A 64 25.17 -2.31 9.50
N MET A 65 26.37 -2.86 9.33
CA MET A 65 26.69 -4.23 9.78
C MET A 65 27.00 -4.33 11.28
N ASP A 66 26.81 -3.23 12.03
CA ASP A 66 27.24 -3.14 13.43
C ASP A 66 26.34 -3.93 14.40
N SER A 67 25.13 -4.31 13.94
CA SER A 67 24.17 -5.02 14.79
C SER A 67 23.34 -6.02 13.99
N ILE A 68 23.21 -7.25 14.50
CA ILE A 68 22.33 -8.29 13.94
C ILE A 68 20.88 -7.81 13.86
N ILE A 69 20.45 -6.99 14.83
CA ILE A 69 19.08 -6.43 14.87
C ILE A 69 18.87 -5.45 13.70
N SER A 70 19.87 -4.61 13.40
CA SER A 70 19.77 -3.65 12.28
C SER A 70 19.74 -4.37 10.94
N VAL A 71 20.58 -5.38 10.76
CA VAL A 71 20.61 -6.22 9.55
C VAL A 71 19.30 -6.98 9.40
N GLY A 72 18.79 -7.61 10.46
CA GLY A 72 17.50 -8.32 10.44
C GLY A 72 16.34 -7.41 10.09
N GLY A 73 16.30 -6.19 10.64
CA GLY A 73 15.30 -5.18 10.31
C GLY A 73 15.36 -4.74 8.85
N ALA A 74 16.56 -4.53 8.32
CA ALA A 74 16.76 -4.17 6.91
C ALA A 74 16.34 -5.30 5.96
N VAL A 75 16.70 -6.54 6.27
CA VAL A 75 16.28 -7.72 5.48
C VAL A 75 14.76 -7.85 5.43
N LEU A 76 14.07 -7.72 6.56
CA LEU A 76 12.60 -7.74 6.61
C LEU A 76 11.97 -6.60 5.81
N GLU A 77 12.58 -5.40 5.87
CA GLU A 77 12.12 -4.25 5.08
C GLU A 77 12.28 -4.49 3.58
N VAL A 78 13.44 -5.00 3.14
CA VAL A 78 13.70 -5.35 1.74
C VAL A 78 12.71 -6.41 1.27
N LEU A 79 12.46 -7.45 2.07
CA LEU A 79 11.48 -8.49 1.75
C LEU A 79 10.06 -7.93 1.63
N ALA A 80 9.65 -7.06 2.56
CA ALA A 80 8.32 -6.44 2.53
C ALA A 80 8.14 -5.53 1.30
N LEU A 81 9.12 -4.67 0.99
CA LEU A 81 9.07 -3.80 -0.18
C LEU A 81 9.12 -4.59 -1.50
N SER A 82 9.92 -5.66 -1.56
CA SER A 82 9.98 -6.56 -2.72
C SER A 82 8.65 -7.29 -2.91
N GLY A 83 8.01 -7.72 -1.81
CA GLY A 83 6.67 -8.29 -1.81
C GLY A 83 5.62 -7.30 -2.36
N MET A 84 5.69 -6.04 -1.98
CA MET A 84 4.82 -4.98 -2.52
C MET A 84 5.04 -4.79 -4.02
N LEU A 85 6.28 -4.75 -4.49
CA LEU A 85 6.60 -4.66 -5.93
C LEU A 85 6.05 -5.86 -6.70
N TYR A 86 6.17 -7.07 -6.15
CA TYR A 86 5.56 -8.26 -6.72
C TYR A 86 4.04 -8.10 -6.84
N CYS A 87 3.36 -7.63 -5.79
CA CYS A 87 1.92 -7.39 -5.82
C CYS A 87 1.52 -6.37 -6.89
N PHE A 88 2.28 -5.28 -7.04
CA PHE A 88 2.03 -4.30 -8.11
C PHE A 88 2.25 -4.89 -9.50
N ALA A 89 3.27 -5.70 -9.70
CA ALA A 89 3.52 -6.37 -10.97
C ALA A 89 2.39 -7.34 -11.34
N VAL A 90 1.93 -8.16 -10.38
CA VAL A 90 0.79 -9.08 -10.58
C VAL A 90 -0.49 -8.30 -10.87
N ALA A 91 -0.74 -7.19 -10.18
CA ALA A 91 -1.90 -6.33 -10.39
C ALA A 91 -1.90 -5.71 -11.80
N ALA A 92 -0.75 -5.20 -12.25
CA ALA A 92 -0.59 -4.66 -13.59
C ALA A 92 -0.79 -5.74 -14.67
N LEU A 93 -0.25 -6.94 -14.43
CA LEU A 93 -0.43 -8.09 -15.32
C LEU A 93 -1.90 -8.55 -15.36
N ALA A 94 -2.58 -8.59 -14.22
CA ALA A 94 -4.00 -8.93 -14.14
C ALA A 94 -4.85 -7.99 -14.98
N PHE A 95 -4.58 -6.68 -14.92
CA PHE A 95 -5.26 -5.70 -15.76
C PHE A 95 -4.97 -5.93 -17.26
N ARG A 96 -3.71 -6.20 -17.63
CA ARG A 96 -3.34 -6.45 -19.02
C ARG A 96 -4.04 -7.70 -19.59
N LEU A 97 -4.18 -8.74 -18.79
CA LEU A 97 -4.79 -10.00 -19.21
C LEU A 97 -6.33 -9.93 -19.24
N ARG A 98 -6.94 -9.17 -18.33
CA ARG A 98 -8.40 -9.08 -18.21
C ARG A 98 -8.90 -7.65 -17.98
N PRO A 99 -8.77 -6.75 -18.98
CA PRO A 99 -9.15 -5.34 -18.83
C PRO A 99 -10.66 -5.13 -18.64
N ARG A 100 -11.48 -6.17 -18.87
CA ARG A 100 -12.94 -6.10 -18.68
C ARG A 100 -13.42 -6.56 -17.32
N SER A 101 -12.54 -7.06 -16.45
CA SER A 101 -12.89 -7.47 -15.09
C SER A 101 -12.93 -6.26 -14.14
N PRO A 102 -13.97 -6.12 -13.29
CA PRO A 102 -14.01 -5.07 -12.28
C PRO A 102 -12.86 -5.18 -11.27
N VAL A 103 -12.45 -6.40 -10.93
CA VAL A 103 -11.31 -6.65 -10.03
C VAL A 103 -10.02 -6.09 -10.63
N SER A 104 -9.79 -6.30 -11.94
CA SER A 104 -8.61 -5.78 -12.63
C SER A 104 -8.56 -4.25 -12.62
N TRP A 105 -9.69 -3.55 -12.69
CA TRP A 105 -9.75 -2.09 -12.54
C TRP A 105 -9.44 -1.64 -11.12
N CYS A 106 -9.92 -2.36 -10.10
CA CYS A 106 -9.56 -2.07 -8.71
C CYS A 106 -8.05 -2.24 -8.49
N LEU A 107 -7.47 -3.30 -9.04
CA LEU A 107 -6.03 -3.56 -8.98
C LEU A 107 -5.22 -2.47 -9.67
N LEU A 108 -5.63 -2.05 -10.87
CA LEU A 108 -4.97 -0.94 -11.58
C LEU A 108 -5.03 0.36 -10.77
N ALA A 109 -6.19 0.66 -10.17
CA ALA A 109 -6.33 1.86 -9.34
C ALA A 109 -5.34 1.87 -8.16
N GLN A 110 -5.07 0.71 -7.54
CA GLN A 110 -4.07 0.59 -6.47
C GLN A 110 -2.63 0.81 -6.99
N VAL A 111 -2.31 0.29 -8.18
CA VAL A 111 -0.99 0.53 -8.81
C VAL A 111 -0.80 2.01 -9.15
N LEU A 112 -1.83 2.65 -9.71
CA LEU A 112 -1.80 4.08 -10.01
C LEU A 112 -1.67 4.92 -8.73
N LEU A 113 -2.40 4.55 -7.67
CA LEU A 113 -2.27 5.19 -6.37
C LEU A 113 -0.82 5.10 -5.85
N ALA A 114 -0.20 3.93 -5.94
CA ALA A 114 1.19 3.74 -5.54
C ALA A 114 2.16 4.63 -6.31
N ALA A 115 1.91 4.81 -7.61
CA ALA A 115 2.74 5.66 -8.46
C ALA A 115 2.52 7.17 -8.21
N LEU A 116 1.38 7.56 -7.65
CA LEU A 116 1.03 8.94 -7.35
C LEU A 116 1.43 9.37 -5.93
N VAL A 117 1.57 8.42 -4.99
CA VAL A 117 1.94 8.73 -3.60
C VAL A 117 3.45 9.00 -3.53
N ASP A 118 3.79 10.27 -3.42
CA ASP A 118 5.17 10.78 -3.39
C ASP A 118 5.56 11.37 -2.02
N VAL A 119 4.95 10.88 -0.94
CA VAL A 119 5.33 11.31 0.41
C VAL A 119 6.40 10.39 0.96
N PRO A 120 7.65 10.88 1.17
CA PRO A 120 8.73 10.03 1.68
C PRO A 120 8.36 9.32 2.97
N GLY A 121 7.69 10.02 3.89
CA GLY A 121 7.23 9.46 5.18
C GLY A 121 6.25 8.30 5.05
N PHE A 122 5.52 8.21 3.94
CA PHE A 122 4.58 7.13 3.68
C PHE A 122 5.29 5.78 3.50
N TRP A 123 6.35 5.76 2.70
CA TRP A 123 7.11 4.53 2.41
C TRP A 123 8.10 4.14 3.50
N ILE A 124 8.41 5.06 4.43
CA ILE A 124 9.27 4.78 5.59
C ILE A 124 8.56 3.87 6.60
N SER A 125 7.23 4.00 6.72
CA SER A 125 6.45 3.26 7.70
C SER A 125 5.72 2.09 7.07
N VAL A 126 6.00 0.86 7.52
CA VAL A 126 5.24 -0.32 7.15
C VAL A 126 3.74 -0.15 7.45
N VAL A 127 3.39 0.56 8.52
CA VAL A 127 2.00 0.89 8.88
C VAL A 127 1.37 1.79 7.82
N GLY A 128 2.11 2.74 7.25
CA GLY A 128 1.64 3.65 6.22
C GLY A 128 1.24 2.88 4.96
N TYR A 129 2.18 2.18 4.34
CA TYR A 129 1.90 1.50 3.08
C TYR A 129 1.01 0.27 3.22
N SER A 130 1.08 -0.50 4.32
CA SER A 130 0.20 -1.66 4.52
C SER A 130 -1.27 -1.26 4.69
N ARG A 131 -1.55 -0.14 5.35
CA ARG A 131 -2.93 0.38 5.49
C ARG A 131 -3.53 0.80 4.16
N VAL A 132 -2.77 1.53 3.34
CA VAL A 132 -3.28 2.04 2.06
C VAL A 132 -3.41 0.93 1.03
N PHE A 133 -2.46 -0.02 1.03
CA PHE A 133 -2.47 -1.13 0.07
C PHE A 133 -3.09 -2.43 0.63
N GLY A 134 -3.67 -2.41 1.82
CA GLY A 134 -4.46 -3.53 2.33
C GLY A 134 -5.50 -4.06 1.32
N PRO A 135 -6.30 -3.19 0.68
CA PRO A 135 -7.24 -3.62 -0.36
C PRO A 135 -6.60 -4.30 -1.57
N LEU A 136 -5.35 -3.93 -1.93
CA LEU A 136 -4.60 -4.59 -3.00
C LEU A 136 -4.44 -6.08 -2.74
N PHE A 137 -4.05 -6.47 -1.52
CA PHE A 137 -3.88 -7.88 -1.14
C PHE A 137 -5.20 -8.65 -1.25
N VAL A 138 -6.31 -8.07 -0.78
CA VAL A 138 -7.64 -8.68 -0.85
C VAL A 138 -8.06 -8.90 -2.31
N PHE A 139 -7.93 -7.89 -3.16
CA PHE A 139 -8.29 -8.01 -4.58
C PHE A 139 -7.37 -8.96 -5.36
N LEU A 140 -6.08 -9.00 -5.03
CA LEU A 140 -5.15 -9.95 -5.64
C LEU A 140 -5.46 -11.38 -5.23
N PHE A 141 -5.78 -11.60 -3.95
CA PHE A 141 -6.17 -12.91 -3.46
C PHE A 141 -7.45 -13.38 -4.16
N TRP A 142 -8.46 -12.51 -4.27
CA TRP A 142 -9.67 -12.81 -5.01
C TRP A 142 -9.36 -13.15 -6.48
N TYR A 143 -8.53 -12.35 -7.14
CA TYR A 143 -8.11 -12.61 -8.52
C TYR A 143 -7.44 -13.98 -8.68
N THR A 144 -6.54 -14.36 -7.77
CA THR A 144 -5.84 -15.65 -7.85
C THR A 144 -6.78 -16.83 -7.63
N LEU A 145 -7.78 -16.69 -6.77
CA LEU A 145 -8.82 -17.72 -6.56
C LEU A 145 -9.72 -17.85 -7.79
N GLU A 146 -10.20 -16.75 -8.33
CA GLU A 146 -11.08 -16.73 -9.50
C GLU A 146 -10.39 -17.36 -10.73
N GLU A 147 -9.10 -17.07 -10.91
CA GLU A 147 -8.30 -17.56 -12.03
C GLU A 147 -7.63 -18.92 -11.79
N ARG A 148 -7.80 -19.48 -10.60
CA ARG A 148 -7.12 -20.73 -10.17
C ARG A 148 -5.60 -20.69 -10.35
N LYS A 149 -4.99 -19.51 -10.21
CA LYS A 149 -3.54 -19.29 -10.35
C LYS A 149 -2.82 -19.52 -9.02
N PHE A 150 -2.81 -20.75 -8.53
CA PHE A 150 -2.25 -21.10 -7.23
C PHE A 150 -0.78 -20.72 -7.04
N GLY A 151 0.02 -20.75 -8.13
CA GLY A 151 1.42 -20.30 -8.06
C GLY A 151 1.54 -18.82 -7.73
N ALA A 152 0.73 -17.96 -8.39
CA ALA A 152 0.67 -16.54 -8.06
C ALA A 152 0.09 -16.31 -6.66
N GLY A 153 -0.85 -17.14 -6.21
CA GLY A 153 -1.39 -17.12 -4.86
C GLY A 153 -0.33 -17.44 -3.80
N GLY A 154 0.54 -18.40 -4.04
CA GLY A 154 1.66 -18.70 -3.15
C GLY A 154 2.65 -17.54 -3.02
N GLY A 155 3.01 -16.89 -4.13
CA GLY A 155 3.83 -15.69 -4.12
C GLY A 155 3.16 -14.53 -3.38
N LEU A 156 1.84 -14.38 -3.51
CA LEU A 156 1.07 -13.39 -2.77
C LEU A 156 1.09 -13.64 -1.27
N LEU A 157 0.90 -14.90 -0.83
CA LEU A 157 0.99 -15.26 0.59
C LEU A 157 2.38 -14.98 1.16
N ALA A 158 3.44 -15.29 0.41
CA ALA A 158 4.81 -14.96 0.82
C ALA A 158 5.02 -13.44 0.94
N ALA A 159 4.49 -12.67 -0.01
CA ALA A 159 4.58 -11.20 0.00
C ALA A 159 3.83 -10.60 1.20
N THR A 160 2.59 -11.04 1.47
CA THR A 160 1.82 -10.58 2.63
C THR A 160 2.49 -10.98 3.95
N ALA A 161 2.99 -12.21 4.05
CA ALA A 161 3.72 -12.67 5.23
C ALA A 161 4.96 -11.81 5.51
N ALA A 162 5.71 -11.40 4.48
CA ALA A 162 6.86 -10.52 4.63
C ALA A 162 6.45 -9.14 5.18
N VAL A 163 5.36 -8.56 4.68
CA VAL A 163 4.80 -7.29 5.18
C VAL A 163 4.34 -7.43 6.63
N ASP A 164 3.63 -8.51 6.96
CA ASP A 164 3.12 -8.77 8.30
C ASP A 164 4.25 -9.00 9.31
N LEU A 165 5.30 -9.76 8.94
CA LEU A 165 6.47 -9.97 9.78
C LEU A 165 7.20 -8.64 10.05
N ARG A 166 7.33 -7.80 9.04
CA ARG A 166 7.92 -6.46 9.20
C ARG A 166 7.07 -5.59 10.12
N PHE A 167 5.75 -5.63 9.98
CA PHE A 167 4.81 -4.93 10.84
C PHE A 167 4.93 -5.39 12.30
N LEU A 168 4.89 -6.70 12.54
CA LEU A 168 5.02 -7.29 13.88
C LEU A 168 6.37 -6.96 14.53
N SER A 169 7.47 -6.98 13.77
CA SER A 169 8.79 -6.59 14.28
C SER A 169 8.81 -5.13 14.74
N THR A 170 8.19 -4.22 13.98
CA THR A 170 8.09 -2.80 14.32
C THR A 170 7.28 -2.59 15.59
N TRP A 171 6.13 -3.24 15.71
CA TRP A 171 5.28 -3.18 16.89
C TRP A 171 5.95 -3.79 18.13
N GLY A 172 6.59 -4.93 17.97
CA GLY A 172 7.35 -5.58 19.06
C GLY A 172 8.42 -4.67 19.65
N MET A 173 9.18 -3.99 18.78
CA MET A 173 10.19 -3.02 19.23
C MET A 173 9.58 -1.81 19.94
N GLN A 174 8.43 -1.32 19.49
CA GLN A 174 7.73 -0.22 20.16
C GLN A 174 7.24 -0.64 21.56
N ILE A 175 6.61 -1.81 21.67
CA ILE A 175 6.15 -2.34 22.96
C ILE A 175 7.33 -2.52 23.93
N LEU A 176 8.44 -3.10 23.47
CA LEU A 176 9.64 -3.28 24.27
C LEU A 176 10.22 -1.94 24.74
N SER A 177 10.21 -0.91 23.90
CA SER A 177 10.69 0.43 24.27
C SER A 177 9.84 1.06 25.38
N VAL A 178 8.52 0.91 25.28
CA VAL A 178 7.57 1.40 26.30
C VAL A 178 7.77 0.64 27.63
N LEU A 179 7.87 -0.68 27.60
CA LEU A 179 8.09 -1.50 28.78
C LEU A 179 9.41 -1.14 29.49
N ARG A 180 10.50 -0.95 28.73
CA ARG A 180 11.77 -0.50 29.29
C ARG A 180 11.64 0.87 29.97
N GLY A 181 10.93 1.82 29.35
CA GLY A 181 10.70 3.15 29.92
C GLY A 181 9.86 3.12 31.20
N VAL A 182 8.96 2.14 31.36
CA VAL A 182 8.17 1.94 32.60
C VAL A 182 8.98 1.27 33.68
N LEU A 183 9.81 0.29 33.34
CA LEU A 183 10.64 -0.46 34.31
C LEU A 183 11.89 0.30 34.80
N SER A 184 12.27 1.36 34.08
CA SER A 184 13.41 2.21 34.45
C SER A 184 13.03 3.38 35.38
N ARG A 185 11.78 3.52 35.75
CA ARG A 185 11.25 4.49 36.71
C ARG A 185 11.04 3.85 38.08
#